data_69a8c0bf634c0457b7d6189d48a299f7
#
_entry.id   69a8c0bf634c0457b7d6189d48a299f7
#
_cell.length_a   1.000
_cell.length_b   1.000
_cell.length_c   1.000
_cell.angle_alpha   90.00
_cell.angle_beta   90.00
_cell.angle_gamma   90.00
#
_symmetry.space_group_name_H-M   'P 1'
#
loop_
_entity.id
_entity.type
_entity.pdbx_description
1 polymer ?
#
loop_
_entity_poly.entity_id
_entity_poly.type
_entity_poly.pdbx_seq_one_letter_code
_entity_poly.pdbx_strand_id
1 'polypeptide(L)'
;MSNSRSIYHFVFEFVIFFFGLGVFMVPSGMPFNWWIIPLVSLLLFLLEQRISTRGNLEIALIMGSFLLTFDFAFENVGTLLFGYWGTRGSSLFVLAVPIEVMLTCFLGGAAWSLYVMSMHTLFVSRFQGRFNGPLRLYLILLDLFFFGVGGAVAEWSLVQRGVMYYANGWISVYAFIAYFATWLMLHILLDALIRRRQNSAR
;
A
#
# COMPACT_ATOMS: atom_id res chain seq x y z
N MET A 1 -4.61 0.74 29.73
CA MET A 1 -3.90 -0.37 28.99
C MET A 1 -3.50 0.18 27.66
N SER A 2 -2.17 0.38 27.37
CA SER A 2 -1.78 0.06 26.06
C SER A 2 -0.66 0.77 25.31
N ASN A 3 0.13 1.62 25.95
CA ASN A 3 1.20 2.29 25.19
C ASN A 3 2.33 1.36 24.69
N SER A 4 2.56 0.24 25.39
CA SER A 4 3.58 -0.74 24.99
C SER A 4 3.12 -1.59 23.79
N ARG A 5 1.85 -1.97 23.72
CA ARG A 5 1.31 -2.78 22.60
C ARG A 5 1.42 -2.05 21.25
N SER A 6 1.22 -0.73 21.26
CA SER A 6 1.27 0.06 20.02
C SER A 6 2.67 0.16 19.42
N ILE A 7 3.73 0.24 20.23
CA ILE A 7 5.12 0.27 19.75
C ILE A 7 5.52 -1.10 19.19
N TYR A 8 5.19 -2.19 19.88
CA TYR A 8 5.45 -3.55 19.39
C TYR A 8 4.72 -3.83 18.07
N HIS A 9 3.49 -3.33 17.95
CA HIS A 9 2.71 -3.45 16.73
C HIS A 9 3.37 -2.72 15.56
N PHE A 10 3.77 -1.46 15.76
CA PHE A 10 4.52 -0.68 14.78
C PHE A 10 5.83 -1.38 14.35
N VAL A 11 6.64 -1.84 15.30
CA VAL A 11 7.88 -2.58 15.01
C VAL A 11 7.59 -3.85 14.21
N PHE A 12 6.53 -4.57 14.57
CA PHE A 12 6.15 -5.80 13.89
C PHE A 12 5.70 -5.54 12.45
N GLU A 13 4.89 -4.50 12.19
CA GLU A 13 4.48 -4.10 10.84
C GLU A 13 5.64 -3.62 10.00
N PHE A 14 6.52 -2.81 10.60
CA PHE A 14 7.75 -2.38 9.97
C PHE A 14 8.62 -3.58 9.56
N VAL A 15 8.76 -4.57 10.45
CA VAL A 15 9.48 -5.81 10.14
C VAL A 15 8.79 -6.59 9.02
N ILE A 16 7.46 -6.73 9.03
CA ILE A 16 6.73 -7.42 7.96
C ILE A 16 6.88 -6.68 6.63
N PHE A 17 6.80 -5.34 6.63
CA PHE A 17 7.02 -4.53 5.43
C PHE A 17 8.42 -4.72 4.86
N PHE A 18 9.45 -4.65 5.70
CA PHE A 18 10.84 -4.89 5.26
C PHE A 18 11.11 -6.33 4.90
N PHE A 19 10.50 -7.29 5.60
CA PHE A 19 10.56 -8.70 5.21
C PHE A 19 9.88 -8.94 3.87
N GLY A 20 8.73 -8.32 3.64
CA GLY A 20 8.04 -8.32 2.34
C GLY A 20 8.93 -7.75 1.24
N LEU A 21 9.55 -6.58 1.46
CA LEU A 21 10.56 -6.03 0.53
C LEU A 21 11.74 -6.98 0.33
N GLY A 22 12.23 -7.62 1.40
CA GLY A 22 13.30 -8.61 1.34
C GLY A 22 12.94 -9.83 0.48
N VAL A 23 11.71 -10.32 0.54
CA VAL A 23 11.22 -11.39 -0.33
C VAL A 23 11.23 -10.97 -1.82
N PHE A 24 10.94 -9.71 -2.11
CA PHE A 24 11.11 -9.17 -3.46
C PHE A 24 12.58 -9.07 -3.89
N MET A 25 13.49 -8.89 -2.95
CA MET A 25 14.93 -8.77 -3.21
C MET A 25 15.68 -10.13 -3.23
N VAL A 26 14.97 -11.26 -3.07
CA VAL A 26 15.61 -12.61 -3.18
C VAL A 26 16.27 -12.78 -4.55
N PRO A 27 17.49 -13.35 -4.62
CA PRO A 27 18.30 -13.39 -5.83
C PRO A 27 17.59 -13.96 -7.05
N SER A 28 17.92 -13.42 -8.23
CA SER A 28 17.48 -13.92 -9.53
C SER A 28 17.81 -15.42 -9.64
N GLY A 29 16.79 -16.23 -9.95
CA GLY A 29 16.94 -17.69 -10.08
C GLY A 29 15.96 -18.51 -9.23
N MET A 30 15.36 -17.92 -8.20
CA MET A 30 14.23 -18.57 -7.52
C MET A 30 12.90 -18.26 -8.23
N PRO A 31 12.02 -19.26 -8.40
CA PRO A 31 10.69 -19.02 -8.99
C PRO A 31 9.92 -18.02 -8.11
N PHE A 32 9.42 -16.95 -8.73
CA PHE A 32 8.59 -15.98 -8.04
C PHE A 32 7.16 -16.49 -7.93
N ASN A 33 6.66 -16.57 -6.71
CA ASN A 33 5.26 -16.92 -6.47
C ASN A 33 4.44 -15.65 -6.19
N TRP A 34 3.62 -15.26 -7.15
CA TRP A 34 2.75 -14.08 -7.05
C TRP A 34 1.85 -14.08 -5.81
N TRP A 35 1.43 -15.25 -5.31
CA TRP A 35 0.56 -15.38 -4.13
C TRP A 35 1.17 -14.91 -2.82
N ILE A 36 2.51 -14.74 -2.77
CA ILE A 36 3.17 -14.20 -1.57
C ILE A 36 2.66 -12.80 -1.24
N ILE A 37 2.44 -11.96 -2.25
CA ILE A 37 2.05 -10.56 -2.06
C ILE A 37 0.65 -10.42 -1.42
N PRO A 38 -0.42 -11.02 -1.98
CA PRO A 38 -1.73 -10.94 -1.34
C PRO A 38 -1.79 -11.66 0.01
N LEU A 39 -1.00 -12.71 0.24
CA LEU A 39 -0.92 -13.37 1.55
C LEU A 39 -0.31 -12.44 2.62
N VAL A 40 0.76 -11.70 2.30
CA VAL A 40 1.33 -10.70 3.21
C VAL A 40 0.32 -9.57 3.46
N SER A 41 -0.35 -9.08 2.42
CA SER A 41 -1.39 -8.05 2.54
C SER A 41 -2.56 -8.51 3.40
N LEU A 42 -3.00 -9.77 3.26
CA LEU A 42 -4.03 -10.38 4.09
C LEU A 42 -3.59 -10.44 5.57
N LEU A 43 -2.35 -10.87 5.81
CA LEU A 43 -1.81 -10.94 7.17
C LEU A 43 -1.81 -9.56 7.84
N LEU A 44 -1.33 -8.52 7.13
CA LEU A 44 -1.34 -7.14 7.62
C LEU A 44 -2.77 -6.67 7.91
N PHE A 45 -3.71 -6.93 7.00
CA PHE A 45 -5.12 -6.60 7.20
C PHE A 45 -5.71 -7.28 8.43
N LEU A 46 -5.46 -8.57 8.63
CA LEU A 46 -5.93 -9.32 9.78
C LEU A 46 -5.33 -8.84 11.11
N LEU A 47 -4.11 -8.35 11.10
CA LEU A 47 -3.46 -7.77 12.27
C LEU A 47 -4.09 -6.43 12.64
N GLU A 48 -4.23 -5.53 11.66
CA GLU A 48 -4.79 -4.19 11.85
C GLU A 48 -6.27 -4.22 12.24
N GLN A 49 -7.07 -5.10 11.66
CA GLN A 49 -8.50 -5.19 11.99
C GLN A 49 -8.76 -5.57 13.45
N ARG A 50 -7.86 -6.34 14.09
CA ARG A 50 -8.03 -6.78 15.50
C ARG A 50 -8.05 -5.63 16.50
N ILE A 51 -7.41 -4.51 16.15
CA ILE A 51 -7.31 -3.34 17.02
C ILE A 51 -8.21 -2.19 16.56
N SER A 52 -8.85 -2.36 15.42
CA SER A 52 -9.65 -1.32 14.77
C SER A 52 -11.11 -1.36 15.23
N THR A 53 -11.74 -0.19 15.21
CA THR A 53 -13.19 -0.07 15.43
C THR A 53 -13.95 -0.49 14.16
N ARG A 54 -15.23 -0.90 14.32
CA ARG A 54 -16.10 -1.23 13.20
C ARG A 54 -16.14 -0.14 12.12
N GLY A 55 -16.23 1.13 12.53
CA GLY A 55 -16.30 2.19 11.56
C GLY A 55 -14.97 2.51 10.87
N ASN A 56 -13.82 2.18 11.48
CA ASN A 56 -12.54 2.24 10.78
C ASN A 56 -12.45 1.12 9.74
N LEU A 57 -13.01 -0.05 10.05
CA LEU A 57 -13.09 -1.15 9.11
C LEU A 57 -13.92 -0.80 7.86
N GLU A 58 -15.05 -0.11 8.03
CA GLU A 58 -15.87 0.38 6.91
C GLU A 58 -15.07 1.31 5.98
N ILE A 59 -14.34 2.28 6.56
CA ILE A 59 -13.44 3.16 5.80
C ILE A 59 -12.36 2.35 5.09
N ALA A 60 -11.77 1.38 5.77
CA ALA A 60 -10.72 0.53 5.22
C ALA A 60 -11.20 -0.27 4.00
N LEU A 61 -12.39 -0.86 4.08
CA LEU A 61 -12.97 -1.60 2.96
C LEU A 61 -13.26 -0.68 1.75
N ILE A 62 -13.73 0.56 1.99
CA ILE A 62 -13.89 1.56 0.93
C ILE A 62 -12.53 1.89 0.29
N MET A 63 -11.48 2.09 1.10
CA MET A 63 -10.14 2.40 0.61
C MET A 63 -9.54 1.25 -0.19
N GLY A 64 -9.70 0.01 0.28
CA GLY A 64 -9.28 -1.18 -0.46
C GLY A 64 -10.01 -1.33 -1.80
N SER A 65 -11.33 -1.13 -1.81
CA SER A 65 -12.12 -1.16 -3.05
C SER A 65 -11.72 -0.05 -4.02
N PHE A 66 -11.43 1.14 -3.51
CA PHE A 66 -10.96 2.25 -4.32
C PHE A 66 -9.59 1.94 -4.95
N LEU A 67 -8.61 1.48 -4.16
CA LEU A 67 -7.29 1.14 -4.69
C LEU A 67 -7.36 0.02 -5.71
N LEU A 68 -8.14 -1.04 -5.45
CA LEU A 68 -8.40 -2.10 -6.43
C LEU A 68 -8.92 -1.56 -7.75
N THR A 69 -9.97 -0.72 -7.70
CA THR A 69 -10.61 -0.19 -8.92
C THR A 69 -9.66 0.75 -9.68
N PHE A 70 -8.96 1.60 -8.95
CA PHE A 70 -8.01 2.55 -9.52
C PHE A 70 -6.84 1.83 -10.18
N ASP A 71 -6.21 0.89 -9.47
CA ASP A 71 -5.08 0.12 -9.96
C ASP A 71 -5.48 -0.75 -11.16
N PHE A 72 -6.63 -1.42 -11.08
CA PHE A 72 -7.17 -2.19 -12.20
C PHE A 72 -7.35 -1.34 -13.46
N ALA A 73 -7.88 -0.13 -13.33
CA ALA A 73 -8.02 0.78 -14.46
C ALA A 73 -6.66 1.24 -14.98
N PHE A 74 -5.75 1.63 -14.09
CA PHE A 74 -4.41 2.11 -14.41
C PHE A 74 -3.57 1.03 -15.12
N GLU A 75 -3.56 -0.19 -14.60
CA GLU A 75 -2.86 -1.33 -15.18
C GLU A 75 -3.37 -1.68 -16.58
N ASN A 76 -4.70 -1.72 -16.76
CA ASN A 76 -5.27 -2.01 -18.08
C ASN A 76 -4.97 -0.90 -19.09
N VAL A 77 -5.06 0.37 -18.70
CA VAL A 77 -4.71 1.51 -19.57
C VAL A 77 -3.22 1.46 -19.93
N GLY A 78 -2.34 1.28 -18.93
CA GLY A 78 -0.89 1.21 -19.16
C GLY A 78 -0.48 0.03 -20.06
N THR A 79 -1.05 -1.14 -19.82
CA THR A 79 -0.68 -2.37 -20.55
C THR A 79 -1.38 -2.47 -21.91
N LEU A 80 -2.71 -2.29 -21.97
CA LEU A 80 -3.50 -2.57 -23.18
C LEU A 80 -3.52 -1.40 -24.17
N LEU A 81 -3.56 -0.15 -23.68
CA LEU A 81 -3.64 1.02 -24.57
C LEU A 81 -2.26 1.55 -24.93
N PHE A 82 -1.33 1.61 -23.98
CA PHE A 82 0.00 2.19 -24.19
C PHE A 82 1.11 1.15 -24.33
N GLY A 83 0.91 -0.06 -23.85
CA GLY A 83 1.92 -1.11 -23.86
C GLY A 83 3.18 -0.76 -23.06
N TYR A 84 3.03 0.01 -21.98
CA TYR A 84 4.15 0.51 -21.18
C TYR A 84 4.82 -0.57 -20.36
N TRP A 85 4.06 -1.53 -19.87
CA TRP A 85 4.54 -2.66 -19.08
C TRP A 85 3.66 -3.88 -19.28
N GLY A 86 4.10 -4.99 -18.76
CA GLY A 86 3.30 -6.22 -18.66
C GLY A 86 3.86 -7.17 -17.63
N THR A 87 3.05 -8.10 -17.20
CA THR A 87 3.35 -9.10 -16.18
C THR A 87 3.39 -10.50 -16.77
N ARG A 88 4.17 -11.40 -16.17
CA ARG A 88 4.33 -12.80 -16.55
C ARG A 88 4.26 -13.71 -15.31
N GLY A 89 3.99 -14.98 -15.52
CA GLY A 89 4.09 -15.99 -14.47
C GLY A 89 2.90 -16.06 -13.51
N SER A 90 1.86 -15.22 -13.65
CA SER A 90 0.58 -15.43 -12.99
C SER A 90 -0.22 -16.52 -13.72
N SER A 91 -1.03 -17.25 -12.96
CA SER A 91 -1.89 -18.31 -13.50
C SER A 91 -3.25 -17.80 -13.99
N LEU A 92 -3.67 -16.62 -13.51
CA LEU A 92 -5.00 -16.09 -13.79
C LEU A 92 -4.93 -14.55 -13.96
N PHE A 93 -5.44 -14.09 -15.08
CA PHE A 93 -5.56 -12.68 -15.42
C PHE A 93 -7.01 -12.27 -15.60
N VAL A 94 -7.34 -11.07 -15.14
CA VAL A 94 -8.55 -10.35 -15.52
C VAL A 94 -8.13 -9.21 -16.42
N LEU A 95 -8.36 -9.33 -17.72
CA LEU A 95 -7.75 -8.50 -18.76
C LEU A 95 -6.21 -8.56 -18.68
N ALA A 96 -5.54 -7.45 -18.42
CA ALA A 96 -4.08 -7.40 -18.29
C ALA A 96 -3.57 -7.56 -16.84
N VAL A 97 -4.46 -7.64 -15.85
CA VAL A 97 -4.10 -7.59 -14.43
C VAL A 97 -4.11 -8.99 -13.81
N PRO A 98 -3.01 -9.44 -13.18
CA PRO A 98 -3.01 -10.66 -12.38
C PRO A 98 -3.99 -10.56 -11.20
N ILE A 99 -4.72 -11.65 -10.91
CA ILE A 99 -5.66 -11.67 -9.79
C ILE A 99 -4.97 -11.45 -8.45
N GLU A 100 -3.72 -11.88 -8.33
CA GLU A 100 -2.88 -11.70 -7.14
C GLU A 100 -2.61 -10.20 -6.88
N VAL A 101 -2.41 -9.41 -7.94
CA VAL A 101 -2.26 -7.94 -7.84
C VAL A 101 -3.56 -7.31 -7.40
N MET A 102 -4.70 -7.72 -7.98
CA MET A 102 -6.02 -7.22 -7.59
C MET A 102 -6.32 -7.48 -6.10
N LEU A 103 -6.04 -8.69 -5.62
CA LEU A 103 -6.19 -9.03 -4.20
C LEU A 103 -5.25 -8.22 -3.32
N THR A 104 -4.02 -7.99 -3.77
CA THR A 104 -3.03 -7.16 -3.06
C THR A 104 -3.52 -5.72 -2.94
N CYS A 105 -4.04 -5.12 -4.00
CA CYS A 105 -4.55 -3.76 -3.98
C CYS A 105 -5.74 -3.62 -3.02
N PHE A 106 -6.68 -4.57 -3.02
CA PHE A 106 -7.80 -4.55 -2.09
C PHE A 106 -7.34 -4.70 -0.64
N LEU A 107 -6.62 -5.78 -0.33
CA LEU A 107 -6.20 -6.09 1.04
C LEU A 107 -5.14 -5.11 1.55
N GLY A 108 -4.19 -4.75 0.71
CA GLY A 108 -3.12 -3.80 1.02
C GLY A 108 -3.65 -2.40 1.26
N GLY A 109 -4.57 -1.91 0.41
CA GLY A 109 -5.22 -0.61 0.60
C GLY A 109 -6.06 -0.55 1.88
N ALA A 110 -6.79 -1.63 2.20
CA ALA A 110 -7.52 -1.74 3.45
C ALA A 110 -6.58 -1.78 4.66
N ALA A 111 -5.54 -2.61 4.65
CA ALA A 111 -4.55 -2.72 5.72
C ALA A 111 -3.82 -1.39 5.95
N TRP A 112 -3.34 -0.75 4.86
CA TRP A 112 -2.67 0.55 4.92
C TRP A 112 -3.56 1.63 5.55
N SER A 113 -4.83 1.71 5.20
CA SER A 113 -5.73 2.73 5.76
C SER A 113 -5.98 2.52 7.26
N LEU A 114 -6.11 1.27 7.72
CA LEU A 114 -6.19 0.95 9.15
C LEU A 114 -4.90 1.35 9.88
N TYR A 115 -3.76 1.01 9.29
CA TYR A 115 -2.44 1.38 9.80
C TYR A 115 -2.30 2.91 9.94
N VAL A 116 -2.60 3.68 8.90
CA VAL A 116 -2.52 5.14 8.93
C VAL A 116 -3.44 5.73 9.98
N MET A 117 -4.70 5.25 10.08
CA MET A 117 -5.63 5.72 11.10
C MET A 117 -5.15 5.43 12.52
N SER A 118 -4.56 4.27 12.77
CA SER A 118 -4.08 3.89 14.10
C SER A 118 -2.76 4.59 14.44
N MET A 119 -1.78 4.56 13.55
CA MET A 119 -0.44 5.08 13.81
C MET A 119 -0.40 6.60 13.84
N HIS A 120 -1.02 7.29 12.90
CA HIS A 120 -1.05 8.75 12.92
C HIS A 120 -1.73 9.27 14.19
N THR A 121 -2.83 8.64 14.60
CA THR A 121 -3.51 9.00 15.86
C THR A 121 -2.59 8.79 17.06
N LEU A 122 -1.89 7.67 17.12
CA LEU A 122 -0.96 7.37 18.20
C LEU A 122 0.20 8.38 18.25
N PHE A 123 0.86 8.61 17.12
CA PHE A 123 2.00 9.53 17.05
C PHE A 123 1.59 10.97 17.37
N VAL A 124 0.48 11.44 16.81
CA VAL A 124 -0.04 12.78 17.10
C VAL A 124 -0.35 12.91 18.59
N SER A 125 -1.07 11.97 19.20
CA SER A 125 -1.39 12.04 20.63
C SER A 125 -0.17 12.02 21.54
N ARG A 126 0.91 11.33 21.15
CA ARG A 126 2.12 11.18 21.99
C ARG A 126 3.14 12.29 21.80
N PHE A 127 3.26 12.85 20.61
CA PHE A 127 4.38 13.72 20.26
C PHE A 127 3.98 15.13 19.82
N GLN A 128 2.69 15.44 19.67
CA GLN A 128 2.22 16.73 19.18
C GLN A 128 2.80 17.95 19.92
N GLY A 129 3.01 17.86 21.23
CA GLY A 129 3.61 18.92 22.04
C GLY A 129 5.14 19.03 21.93
N ARG A 130 5.82 18.12 21.24
CA ARG A 130 7.28 18.09 21.10
C ARG A 130 7.77 18.62 19.75
N PHE A 131 6.87 18.78 18.78
CA PHE A 131 7.21 19.24 17.43
C PHE A 131 6.59 20.60 17.17
N ASN A 132 7.45 21.57 16.76
CA ASN A 132 7.03 22.89 16.32
C ASN A 132 6.52 22.81 14.88
N GLY A 133 5.34 22.24 14.66
CA GLY A 133 4.79 22.14 13.33
C GLY A 133 3.70 21.07 13.20
N PRO A 134 3.12 20.92 12.01
CA PRO A 134 2.05 19.96 11.76
C PRO A 134 2.62 18.53 11.69
N LEU A 135 2.80 17.88 12.84
CA LEU A 135 3.33 16.50 12.93
C LEU A 135 2.64 15.56 11.95
N ARG A 136 1.33 15.72 11.74
CA ARG A 136 0.57 14.91 10.78
C ARG A 136 1.09 15.05 9.35
N LEU A 137 1.47 16.25 8.92
CA LEU A 137 2.05 16.47 7.59
C LEU A 137 3.39 15.74 7.44
N TYR A 138 4.23 15.76 8.48
CA TYR A 138 5.50 15.00 8.45
C TYR A 138 5.26 13.49 8.35
N LEU A 139 4.24 12.94 9.05
CA LEU A 139 3.89 11.52 8.95
C LEU A 139 3.39 11.17 7.54
N ILE A 140 2.55 12.02 6.93
CA ILE A 140 2.11 11.83 5.54
C ILE A 140 3.29 11.84 4.58
N LEU A 141 4.20 12.81 4.69
CA LEU A 141 5.39 12.88 3.83
C LEU A 141 6.30 11.66 4.01
N LEU A 142 6.43 11.17 5.24
CA LEU A 142 7.19 9.96 5.54
C LEU A 142 6.54 8.73 4.89
N ASP A 143 5.22 8.57 5.01
CA ASP A 143 4.47 7.48 4.36
C ASP A 143 4.64 7.54 2.84
N LEU A 144 4.46 8.71 2.23
CA LEU A 144 4.63 8.90 0.78
C LEU A 144 6.04 8.50 0.32
N PHE A 145 7.06 8.87 1.09
CA PHE A 145 8.43 8.48 0.77
C PHE A 145 8.61 6.96 0.87
N PHE A 146 8.22 6.35 1.99
CA PHE A 146 8.41 4.90 2.19
C PHE A 146 7.60 4.06 1.21
N PHE A 147 6.33 4.37 1.01
CA PHE A 147 5.49 3.60 0.10
C PHE A 147 5.81 3.89 -1.37
N GLY A 148 6.17 5.12 -1.72
CA GLY A 148 6.62 5.46 -3.07
C GLY A 148 7.92 4.77 -3.43
N VAL A 149 8.94 4.86 -2.57
CA VAL A 149 10.22 4.16 -2.77
C VAL A 149 10.03 2.65 -2.71
N GLY A 150 9.28 2.16 -1.71
CA GLY A 150 9.03 0.73 -1.53
C GLY A 150 8.33 0.09 -2.72
N GLY A 151 7.28 0.73 -3.25
CA GLY A 151 6.58 0.28 -4.44
C GLY A 151 7.47 0.26 -5.68
N ALA A 152 8.23 1.33 -5.92
CA ALA A 152 9.16 1.42 -7.05
C ALA A 152 10.29 0.37 -6.97
N VAL A 153 10.84 0.12 -5.78
CA VAL A 153 11.86 -0.91 -5.56
C VAL A 153 11.28 -2.31 -5.76
N ALA A 154 10.06 -2.57 -5.27
CA ALA A 154 9.39 -3.84 -5.49
C ALA A 154 9.17 -4.09 -6.98
N GLU A 155 8.62 -3.12 -7.71
CA GLU A 155 8.40 -3.22 -9.15
C GLU A 155 9.71 -3.40 -9.93
N TRP A 156 10.74 -2.61 -9.62
CA TRP A 156 12.07 -2.78 -10.20
C TRP A 156 12.61 -4.21 -9.97
N SER A 157 12.43 -4.77 -8.77
CA SER A 157 12.83 -6.14 -8.45
C SER A 157 12.08 -7.17 -9.32
N LEU A 158 10.77 -6.97 -9.56
CA LEU A 158 9.98 -7.84 -10.45
C LEU A 158 10.47 -7.75 -11.90
N VAL A 159 10.86 -6.56 -12.37
CA VAL A 159 11.45 -6.37 -13.70
C VAL A 159 12.79 -7.10 -13.81
N GLN A 160 13.68 -6.98 -12.80
CA GLN A 160 14.97 -7.69 -12.80
C GLN A 160 14.81 -9.22 -12.83
N ARG A 161 13.69 -9.74 -12.32
CA ARG A 161 13.37 -11.19 -12.36
C ARG A 161 12.69 -11.63 -13.65
N GLY A 162 12.35 -10.70 -14.54
CA GLY A 162 11.64 -10.99 -15.77
C GLY A 162 10.17 -11.39 -15.58
N VAL A 163 9.60 -11.23 -14.37
CA VAL A 163 8.17 -11.43 -14.11
C VAL A 163 7.33 -10.19 -14.45
N MET A 164 8.00 -9.03 -14.54
CA MET A 164 7.50 -7.83 -15.20
C MET A 164 8.47 -7.37 -16.29
N TYR A 165 7.99 -6.58 -17.22
CA TYR A 165 8.83 -5.90 -18.20
C TYR A 165 8.29 -4.50 -18.49
N TYR A 166 9.21 -3.60 -18.82
CA TYR A 166 8.91 -2.26 -19.32
C TYR A 166 9.08 -2.19 -20.82
N ALA A 167 8.26 -1.37 -21.47
CA ALA A 167 8.30 -1.13 -22.91
C ALA A 167 7.88 0.32 -23.21
N ASN A 168 7.98 0.71 -24.47
CA ASN A 168 7.50 2.00 -24.99
C ASN A 168 7.96 3.23 -24.17
N GLY A 169 9.20 3.19 -23.66
CA GLY A 169 9.81 4.30 -22.92
C GLY A 169 9.42 4.39 -21.44
N TRP A 170 8.64 3.43 -20.89
CA TRP A 170 8.40 3.38 -19.44
C TRP A 170 9.69 2.99 -18.69
N ILE A 171 9.95 3.67 -17.58
CA ILE A 171 11.14 3.45 -16.76
C ILE A 171 10.79 3.51 -15.27
N SER A 172 11.64 2.98 -14.40
CA SER A 172 11.42 2.92 -12.94
C SER A 172 11.17 4.29 -12.29
N VAL A 173 11.66 5.38 -12.89
CA VAL A 173 11.38 6.74 -12.38
C VAL A 173 9.90 7.09 -12.54
N TYR A 174 9.27 6.68 -13.64
CA TYR A 174 7.83 6.91 -13.83
C TYR A 174 7.00 6.05 -12.89
N ALA A 175 7.44 4.81 -12.63
CA ALA A 175 6.84 3.96 -11.61
C ALA A 175 6.89 4.64 -10.21
N PHE A 176 8.06 5.19 -9.82
CA PHE A 176 8.18 5.94 -8.56
C PHE A 176 7.19 7.11 -8.48
N ILE A 177 7.08 7.92 -9.55
CA ILE A 177 6.13 9.04 -9.61
C ILE A 177 4.68 8.54 -9.51
N ALA A 178 4.35 7.45 -10.19
CA ALA A 178 3.02 6.85 -10.15
C ALA A 178 2.66 6.36 -8.73
N TYR A 179 3.56 5.65 -8.06
CA TYR A 179 3.37 5.23 -6.66
C TYR A 179 3.20 6.42 -5.73
N PHE A 180 4.08 7.44 -5.83
CA PHE A 180 3.97 8.63 -5.02
C PHE A 180 2.62 9.35 -5.19
N ALA A 181 2.18 9.52 -6.44
CA ALA A 181 0.89 10.14 -6.75
C ALA A 181 -0.30 9.32 -6.22
N THR A 182 -0.24 7.99 -6.37
CA THR A 182 -1.26 7.07 -5.87
C THR A 182 -1.40 7.16 -4.35
N TRP A 183 -0.29 7.08 -3.61
CA TRP A 183 -0.32 7.18 -2.15
C TRP A 183 -0.75 8.57 -1.66
N LEU A 184 -0.38 9.64 -2.35
CA LEU A 184 -0.89 10.99 -2.06
C LEU A 184 -2.41 11.07 -2.24
N MET A 185 -2.93 10.54 -3.33
CA MET A 185 -4.36 10.48 -3.59
C MET A 185 -5.10 9.66 -2.51
N LEU A 186 -4.53 8.53 -2.09
CA LEU A 186 -5.09 7.72 -1.01
C LEU A 186 -5.13 8.47 0.32
N HIS A 187 -4.09 9.24 0.68
CA HIS A 187 -4.11 10.08 1.88
C HIS A 187 -5.20 11.15 1.82
N ILE A 188 -5.39 11.81 0.67
CA ILE A 188 -6.44 12.81 0.47
C ILE A 188 -7.83 12.18 0.64
N LEU A 189 -8.06 11.04 0.01
CA LEU A 189 -9.33 10.33 0.09
C LEU A 189 -9.62 9.84 1.52
N LEU A 190 -8.64 9.24 2.18
CA LEU A 190 -8.75 8.77 3.56
C LEU A 190 -9.13 9.92 4.50
N ASP A 191 -8.48 11.08 4.36
CA ASP A 191 -8.80 12.29 5.13
C ASP A 191 -10.23 12.77 4.90
N ALA A 192 -10.68 12.78 3.65
CA ALA A 192 -12.04 13.17 3.29
C ALA A 192 -13.09 12.23 3.93
N LEU A 193 -12.85 10.92 3.91
CA LEU A 193 -13.74 9.92 4.52
C LEU A 193 -13.81 10.07 6.04
N ILE A 194 -12.67 10.28 6.69
CA ILE A 194 -12.60 10.49 8.15
C ILE A 194 -13.39 11.76 8.54
N ARG A 195 -13.17 12.87 7.85
CA ARG A 195 -13.88 14.14 8.11
C ARG A 195 -15.39 14.00 7.89
N ARG A 196 -15.80 13.34 6.80
CA ARG A 196 -17.22 13.10 6.52
C ARG A 196 -17.89 12.34 7.66
N ARG A 197 -17.25 11.28 8.14
CA ARG A 197 -17.77 10.49 9.25
C ARG A 197 -17.88 11.30 10.55
N GLN A 198 -16.87 12.11 10.87
CA GLN A 198 -16.90 12.98 12.06
C GLN A 198 -18.05 14.00 12.01
N ASN A 199 -18.35 14.54 10.83
CA ASN A 199 -19.45 15.48 10.64
C ASN A 199 -20.82 14.80 10.73
N SER A 200 -20.94 13.55 10.31
CA SER A 200 -22.20 12.77 10.39
C SER A 200 -22.51 12.26 11.81
N ALA A 201 -21.52 12.29 12.72
CA ALA A 201 -21.68 11.87 14.12
C ALA A 201 -22.02 13.04 15.08
N ARG A 202 -22.05 14.26 14.57
CA ARG A 202 -22.46 15.48 15.27
C ARG A 202 -23.93 15.80 14.97
#